data_4eba3a21d5914e600845099b5c6c8728
#
_entry.id   4eba3a21d5914e600845099b5c6c8728
#
_cell.length_a   1.000
_cell.length_b   1.000
_cell.length_c   1.000
_cell.angle_alpha   90.00
_cell.angle_beta   90.00
_cell.angle_gamma   90.00
#
_symmetry.space_group_name_H-M   'P 1'
#
loop_
_entity.id
_entity.type
_entity.pdbx_description
1 polymer ?
#
loop_
_entity_poly.entity_id
_entity_poly.type
_entity_poly.pdbx_seq_one_letter_code
_entity_poly.pdbx_strand_id
1 'polypeptide(L)'
;MNISSIVTKFNSSLKKEEVKKCLTTEDFIDRGFAPQNDKIDFLFINPPDSIAERYGKDDMGEVGGDLIPLGMASLAAYIREQGYGVGVLDCPTLRISNEKVYEIILEKNPAIIGFSTTTYSLARATELAKKVREKLPNKLTVIGGSHANVAGNETAKDYDVFDIIAYGLD
;
A
#
# COMPACT_ATOMS: atom_id res chain seq x y z
N MET A 1 -12.33 15.34 -9.42
CA MET A 1 -11.33 14.69 -10.30
C MET A 1 -11.79 13.24 -10.48
N ASN A 2 -11.97 12.78 -11.70
CA ASN A 2 -12.62 11.48 -11.94
C ASN A 2 -11.59 10.35 -11.81
N ILE A 3 -11.80 9.43 -10.87
CA ILE A 3 -10.88 8.32 -10.53
C ILE A 3 -10.63 7.41 -11.74
N SER A 4 -11.62 7.25 -12.63
CA SER A 4 -11.45 6.48 -13.88
C SER A 4 -10.32 7.03 -14.76
N SER A 5 -10.05 8.35 -14.69
CA SER A 5 -8.96 8.97 -15.44
C SER A 5 -7.57 8.68 -14.85
N ILE A 6 -7.48 8.41 -13.55
CA ILE A 6 -6.23 8.03 -12.87
C ILE A 6 -5.88 6.59 -13.21
N VAL A 7 -6.85 5.68 -13.14
CA VAL A 7 -6.67 4.25 -13.46
C VAL A 7 -6.34 4.06 -14.95
N THR A 8 -7.02 4.79 -15.85
CA THR A 8 -6.75 4.72 -17.30
C THR A 8 -5.38 5.29 -17.67
N LYS A 9 -4.93 6.37 -17.01
CA LYS A 9 -3.56 6.88 -17.19
C LYS A 9 -2.50 5.93 -16.67
N PHE A 10 -2.78 5.20 -15.57
CA PHE A 10 -1.87 4.20 -15.02
C PHE A 10 -1.57 3.08 -16.04
N ASN A 11 -2.59 2.59 -16.75
CA ASN A 11 -2.44 1.51 -17.74
C ASN A 11 -1.84 1.98 -19.08
N SER A 12 -1.98 3.26 -19.45
CA SER A 12 -1.50 3.76 -20.74
C SER A 12 -0.05 4.28 -20.75
N SER A 13 0.53 4.54 -19.57
CA SER A 13 1.89 5.14 -19.45
C SER A 13 3.00 4.11 -19.32
N LEU A 14 2.70 2.83 -19.13
CA LEU A 14 3.71 1.76 -19.06
C LEU A 14 4.20 1.38 -20.47
N LYS A 15 4.80 2.31 -21.22
CA LYS A 15 5.61 1.94 -22.38
C LYS A 15 6.89 1.27 -21.87
N LYS A 16 7.04 -0.01 -22.20
CA LYS A 16 8.19 -0.88 -21.82
C LYS A 16 9.59 -0.35 -22.16
N GLU A 17 9.72 0.82 -22.77
CA GLU A 17 11.00 1.36 -23.22
C GLU A 17 11.67 2.39 -22.28
N GLU A 18 10.94 2.93 -21.29
CA GLU A 18 11.52 3.96 -20.40
C GLU A 18 12.07 3.43 -19.05
N VAL A 19 11.97 2.13 -18.77
CA VAL A 19 12.50 1.51 -17.55
C VAL A 19 14.04 1.35 -17.57
N LYS A 20 14.74 1.87 -18.56
CA LYS A 20 16.19 1.64 -18.75
C LYS A 20 17.12 2.59 -18.04
N LYS A 21 16.66 3.53 -17.23
CA LYS A 21 17.56 4.34 -16.40
C LYS A 21 17.59 3.73 -14.99
N CYS A 22 18.59 2.88 -14.72
CA CYS A 22 18.93 2.51 -13.35
C CYS A 22 19.16 3.81 -12.56
N LEU A 23 18.27 4.12 -11.63
CA LEU A 23 18.47 5.23 -10.71
C LEU A 23 19.66 4.88 -9.81
N THR A 24 20.62 5.77 -9.71
CA THR A 24 21.75 5.63 -8.80
C THR A 24 21.32 5.97 -7.36
N THR A 25 22.12 5.59 -6.38
CA THR A 25 21.88 5.97 -4.97
C THR A 25 21.83 7.49 -4.82
N GLU A 26 22.59 8.24 -5.61
CA GLU A 26 22.62 9.70 -5.63
C GLU A 26 21.32 10.29 -6.19
N ASP A 27 20.74 9.68 -7.22
CA ASP A 27 19.41 10.06 -7.73
C ASP A 27 18.32 9.91 -6.66
N PHE A 28 18.48 8.95 -5.74
CA PHE A 28 17.58 8.78 -4.58
C PHE A 28 17.78 9.87 -3.51
N ILE A 29 19.01 10.29 -3.28
CA ILE A 29 19.35 11.31 -2.28
C ILE A 29 18.97 12.70 -2.78
N ASP A 30 19.27 13.04 -4.03
CA ASP A 30 19.00 14.36 -4.64
C ASP A 30 17.49 14.61 -4.86
N ARG A 31 16.71 13.55 -5.10
CA ARG A 31 15.24 13.67 -5.26
C ARG A 31 14.48 13.73 -3.95
N GLY A 32 15.18 13.67 -2.82
CA GLY A 32 14.63 13.80 -1.48
C GLY A 32 13.49 12.81 -1.21
N PHE A 33 13.69 11.88 -0.29
CA PHE A 33 12.60 11.05 0.26
C PHE A 33 11.56 11.86 1.05
N ALA A 34 11.73 13.19 1.11
CA ALA A 34 10.74 14.08 1.69
C ALA A 34 9.56 14.23 0.71
N PRO A 35 8.31 14.11 1.16
CA PRO A 35 7.16 14.49 0.34
C PRO A 35 7.37 15.95 -0.10
N GLN A 36 7.22 16.21 -1.39
CA GLN A 36 7.35 17.58 -1.93
C GLN A 36 6.28 18.54 -1.38
N ASN A 37 5.29 18.01 -0.71
CA ASN A 37 4.27 18.71 0.06
C ASN A 37 4.06 17.98 1.38
N ASP A 38 3.83 18.68 2.47
CA ASP A 38 3.46 18.12 3.78
C ASP A 38 2.14 17.33 3.76
N LYS A 39 1.39 17.42 2.66
CA LYS A 39 0.14 16.72 2.42
C LYS A 39 0.37 15.36 1.80
N ILE A 40 -0.14 14.32 2.43
CA ILE A 40 -0.19 12.97 1.89
C ILE A 40 -1.54 12.77 1.20
N ASP A 41 -1.53 12.57 -0.14
CA ASP A 41 -2.73 12.24 -0.91
C ASP A 41 -2.96 10.73 -0.94
N PHE A 42 -1.89 9.93 -1.01
CA PHE A 42 -1.89 8.46 -1.02
C PHE A 42 -1.11 7.93 0.17
N LEU A 43 -1.70 7.04 0.94
CA LEU A 43 -1.01 6.29 1.99
C LEU A 43 -1.04 4.80 1.65
N PHE A 44 0.11 4.23 1.34
CA PHE A 44 0.25 2.80 1.15
C PHE A 44 0.63 2.13 2.46
N ILE A 45 -0.08 1.05 2.79
CA ILE A 45 0.07 0.33 4.05
C ILE A 45 0.38 -1.13 3.75
N ASN A 46 1.51 -1.62 4.25
CA ASN A 46 1.75 -3.03 4.48
C ASN A 46 1.18 -3.35 5.88
N PRO A 47 0.04 -4.05 5.97
CA PRO A 47 -0.66 -4.20 7.25
C PRO A 47 0.18 -4.92 8.30
N PRO A 48 -0.08 -4.69 9.60
CA PRO A 48 0.60 -5.42 10.66
C PRO A 48 0.39 -6.93 10.53
N ASP A 49 1.45 -7.68 10.61
CA ASP A 49 1.46 -9.11 10.83
C ASP A 49 2.62 -9.48 11.76
N SER A 50 2.60 -10.65 12.33
CA SER A 50 3.69 -11.14 13.16
C SER A 50 4.41 -12.32 12.49
N ILE A 51 5.67 -12.53 12.85
CA ILE A 51 6.44 -13.71 12.41
C ILE A 51 5.69 -15.00 12.77
N ALA A 52 5.06 -15.04 13.96
CA ALA A 52 4.27 -16.18 14.42
C ALA A 52 3.01 -16.43 13.54
N GLU A 53 2.40 -15.37 12.99
CA GLU A 53 1.28 -15.49 12.05
C GLU A 53 1.74 -15.99 10.69
N ARG A 54 2.95 -15.61 10.23
CA ARG A 54 3.52 -16.05 8.95
C ARG A 54 4.05 -17.48 8.99
N TYR A 55 4.74 -17.85 10.05
CA TYR A 55 5.56 -19.09 10.10
C TYR A 55 5.15 -20.07 11.21
N GLY A 56 4.11 -19.75 11.99
CA GLY A 56 3.67 -20.56 13.12
C GLY A 56 4.38 -20.19 14.43
N LYS A 57 3.91 -20.82 15.54
CA LYS A 57 4.40 -20.50 16.89
C LYS A 57 5.73 -21.15 17.26
N ASP A 58 6.24 -22.04 16.44
CA ASP A 58 7.53 -22.64 16.71
C ASP A 58 8.63 -21.60 16.53
N ASP A 59 9.47 -21.54 17.54
CA ASP A 59 10.54 -20.57 17.83
C ASP A 59 11.58 -20.49 16.70
N MET A 60 11.11 -20.10 15.52
CA MET A 60 11.96 -19.75 14.38
C MET A 60 12.56 -18.37 14.60
N GLY A 61 12.97 -18.07 15.85
CA GLY A 61 13.53 -16.81 16.30
C GLY A 61 14.22 -16.05 15.19
N GLU A 62 14.00 -14.79 15.03
CA GLU A 62 14.68 -13.84 14.12
C GLU A 62 15.03 -14.26 12.67
N VAL A 63 14.64 -15.45 12.22
CA VAL A 63 15.02 -16.03 10.93
C VAL A 63 14.13 -15.60 9.76
N GLY A 64 13.20 -14.71 9.97
CA GLY A 64 12.41 -14.11 8.90
C GLY A 64 12.70 -12.62 8.82
N GLY A 65 13.63 -12.22 7.99
CA GLY A 65 13.91 -10.80 7.77
C GLY A 65 12.68 -10.06 7.23
N ASP A 66 12.42 -8.87 7.73
CA ASP A 66 11.43 -7.97 7.14
C ASP A 66 11.95 -7.52 5.78
N LEU A 67 11.30 -7.96 4.71
CA LEU A 67 11.66 -7.57 3.35
C LEU A 67 11.02 -6.20 3.05
N ILE A 68 11.84 -5.30 2.54
CA ILE A 68 11.36 -4.00 2.07
C ILE A 68 10.26 -4.23 1.03
N PRO A 69 9.08 -3.61 1.16
CA PRO A 69 7.96 -3.78 0.24
C PRO A 69 8.21 -3.04 -1.09
N LEU A 70 9.10 -3.59 -1.94
CA LEU A 70 9.55 -2.96 -3.19
C LEU A 70 8.41 -2.57 -4.13
N GLY A 71 7.35 -3.39 -4.21
CA GLY A 71 6.18 -3.07 -5.02
C GLY A 71 5.51 -1.77 -4.60
N MET A 72 5.31 -1.57 -3.29
CA MET A 72 4.76 -0.31 -2.76
C MET A 72 5.72 0.86 -2.95
N ALA A 73 7.02 0.63 -2.77
CA ALA A 73 8.03 1.67 -2.98
C ALA A 73 8.04 2.14 -4.44
N SER A 74 7.93 1.21 -5.39
CA SER A 74 7.85 1.52 -6.83
C SER A 74 6.59 2.31 -7.17
N LEU A 75 5.43 1.90 -6.65
CA LEU A 75 4.17 2.64 -6.83
C LEU A 75 4.24 4.04 -6.23
N ALA A 76 4.80 4.15 -5.02
CA ALA A 76 4.98 5.44 -4.36
C ALA A 76 5.88 6.38 -5.16
N ALA A 77 6.98 5.87 -5.70
CA ALA A 77 7.88 6.65 -6.56
C ALA A 77 7.16 7.15 -7.80
N TYR A 78 6.43 6.27 -8.50
CA TYR A 78 5.68 6.65 -9.70
C TYR A 78 4.61 7.72 -9.41
N ILE A 79 3.81 7.55 -8.36
CA ILE A 79 2.75 8.50 -8.00
C ILE A 79 3.36 9.85 -7.59
N ARG A 80 4.51 9.83 -6.90
CA ARG A 80 5.24 11.05 -6.54
C ARG A 80 5.74 11.81 -7.76
N GLU A 81 6.22 11.11 -8.80
CA GLU A 81 6.59 11.73 -10.08
C GLU A 81 5.42 12.43 -10.77
N GLN A 82 4.18 12.01 -10.49
CA GLN A 82 2.98 12.68 -10.96
C GLN A 82 2.57 13.91 -10.11
N GLY A 83 3.36 14.28 -9.10
CA GLY A 83 3.16 15.45 -8.26
C GLY A 83 2.24 15.25 -7.04
N TYR A 84 1.91 14.00 -6.69
CA TYR A 84 1.09 13.70 -5.51
C TYR A 84 1.95 13.44 -4.27
N GLY A 85 1.43 13.82 -3.10
CA GLY A 85 2.00 13.44 -1.82
C GLY A 85 1.77 11.96 -1.52
N VAL A 86 2.83 11.20 -1.25
CA VAL A 86 2.74 9.75 -1.00
C VAL A 86 3.47 9.37 0.27
N GLY A 87 2.78 8.65 1.14
CA GLY A 87 3.36 7.95 2.29
C GLY A 87 3.37 6.44 2.10
N VAL A 88 4.38 5.77 2.64
CA VAL A 88 4.45 4.31 2.73
C VAL A 88 4.63 3.92 4.19
N LEU A 89 3.80 3.01 4.67
CA LEU A 89 3.80 2.53 6.06
C LEU A 89 4.01 1.02 6.07
N ASP A 90 5.22 0.60 6.38
CA ASP A 90 5.58 -0.81 6.53
C ASP A 90 5.42 -1.23 7.99
N CYS A 91 4.20 -1.67 8.35
CA CYS A 91 3.84 -1.92 9.74
C CYS A 91 4.59 -3.09 10.38
N PRO A 92 4.91 -4.19 9.69
CA PRO A 92 5.72 -5.26 10.24
C PRO A 92 7.10 -4.77 10.67
N THR A 93 7.83 -4.08 9.80
CA THR A 93 9.16 -3.52 10.11
C THR A 93 9.09 -2.49 11.24
N LEU A 94 8.05 -1.66 11.26
CA LEU A 94 7.85 -0.64 12.31
C LEU A 94 7.26 -1.23 13.60
N ARG A 95 6.82 -2.49 13.60
CA ARG A 95 6.19 -3.19 14.73
C ARG A 95 5.02 -2.41 15.35
N ILE A 96 4.20 -1.80 14.49
CA ILE A 96 3.04 -1.00 14.92
C ILE A 96 1.73 -1.77 14.75
N SER A 97 0.78 -1.49 15.65
CA SER A 97 -0.54 -2.13 15.66
C SER A 97 -1.53 -1.44 14.71
N ASN A 98 -2.68 -2.09 14.48
CA ASN A 98 -3.80 -1.50 13.73
C ASN A 98 -4.28 -0.17 14.32
N GLU A 99 -4.29 -0.05 15.66
CA GLU A 99 -4.68 1.18 16.34
C GLU A 99 -3.74 2.33 15.97
N LYS A 100 -2.43 2.05 16.00
CA LYS A 100 -1.43 3.06 15.63
C LYS A 100 -1.49 3.44 14.17
N VAL A 101 -1.74 2.47 13.29
CA VAL A 101 -1.97 2.74 11.85
C VAL A 101 -3.19 3.65 11.67
N TYR A 102 -4.28 3.39 12.39
CA TYR A 102 -5.48 4.23 12.31
C TYR A 102 -5.23 5.67 12.81
N GLU A 103 -4.48 5.86 13.89
CA GLU A 103 -4.05 7.18 14.35
C GLU A 103 -3.27 7.93 13.26
N ILE A 104 -2.35 7.26 12.57
CA ILE A 104 -1.58 7.83 11.46
C ILE A 104 -2.50 8.21 10.29
N ILE A 105 -3.49 7.38 9.96
CA ILE A 105 -4.49 7.70 8.93
C ILE A 105 -5.25 8.98 9.30
N LEU A 106 -5.66 9.13 10.56
CA LEU A 106 -6.36 10.33 11.03
C LEU A 106 -5.44 11.57 10.96
N GLU A 107 -4.20 11.46 11.40
CA GLU A 107 -3.22 12.55 11.40
C GLU A 107 -2.89 13.01 9.98
N LYS A 108 -2.53 12.08 9.10
CA LYS A 108 -2.09 12.37 7.73
C LYS A 108 -3.25 12.67 6.79
N ASN A 109 -4.46 12.23 7.14
CA ASN A 109 -5.70 12.49 6.41
C ASN A 109 -5.61 12.25 4.89
N PRO A 110 -5.05 11.11 4.42
CA PRO A 110 -4.88 10.83 3.00
C PRO A 110 -6.23 10.77 2.29
N ALA A 111 -6.26 11.03 0.98
CA ALA A 111 -7.46 10.86 0.16
C ALA A 111 -7.67 9.38 -0.20
N ILE A 112 -6.58 8.64 -0.44
CA ILE A 112 -6.58 7.25 -0.87
C ILE A 112 -5.69 6.44 0.08
N ILE A 113 -6.22 5.31 0.54
CA ILE A 113 -5.54 4.38 1.44
C ILE A 113 -5.42 3.04 0.72
N GLY A 114 -4.19 2.66 0.38
CA GLY A 114 -3.88 1.42 -0.33
C GLY A 114 -3.29 0.38 0.62
N PHE A 115 -3.86 -0.82 0.62
CA PHE A 115 -3.37 -1.96 1.40
C PHE A 115 -2.68 -2.97 0.48
N SER A 116 -1.41 -3.27 0.76
CA SER A 116 -0.70 -4.37 0.11
C SER A 116 -0.80 -5.60 0.98
N THR A 117 -1.58 -6.60 0.55
CA THR A 117 -1.94 -7.74 1.40
C THR A 117 -1.35 -9.06 0.92
N THR A 118 -0.97 -9.86 1.90
CA THR A 118 -0.87 -11.32 1.80
C THR A 118 -2.13 -11.93 2.40
N THR A 119 -2.33 -13.24 2.26
CA THR A 119 -3.45 -13.93 2.90
C THR A 119 -3.43 -13.80 4.43
N TYR A 120 -2.25 -13.74 5.03
CA TYR A 120 -2.08 -13.57 6.48
C TYR A 120 -2.48 -12.18 6.98
N SER A 121 -2.19 -11.14 6.21
CA SER A 121 -2.47 -9.75 6.61
C SER A 121 -3.85 -9.25 6.19
N LEU A 122 -4.61 -10.05 5.42
CA LEU A 122 -5.93 -9.67 4.91
C LEU A 122 -6.93 -9.28 6.02
N ALA A 123 -6.98 -10.06 7.11
CA ALA A 123 -7.88 -9.77 8.22
C ALA A 123 -7.59 -8.40 8.86
N ARG A 124 -6.31 -8.05 9.01
CA ARG A 124 -5.87 -6.76 9.55
C ARG A 124 -6.21 -5.59 8.61
N ALA A 125 -5.98 -5.78 7.30
CA ALA A 125 -6.37 -4.80 6.30
C ALA A 125 -7.89 -4.57 6.30
N THR A 126 -8.68 -5.64 6.38
CA THR A 126 -10.15 -5.58 6.43
C THR A 126 -10.64 -4.82 7.68
N GLU A 127 -10.06 -5.09 8.85
CA GLU A 127 -10.39 -4.37 10.08
C GLU A 127 -10.13 -2.87 9.95
N LEU A 128 -8.95 -2.49 9.43
CA LEU A 128 -8.61 -1.09 9.19
C LEU A 128 -9.55 -0.43 8.18
N ALA A 129 -9.82 -1.10 7.07
CA ALA A 129 -10.71 -0.60 6.04
C ALA A 129 -12.15 -0.39 6.56
N LYS A 130 -12.66 -1.28 7.43
CA LYS A 130 -13.95 -1.11 8.10
C LYS A 130 -13.97 0.16 8.96
N LYS A 131 -12.95 0.36 9.80
CA LYS A 131 -12.85 1.57 10.63
C LYS A 131 -12.78 2.84 9.77
N VAL A 132 -12.03 2.80 8.66
CA VAL A 132 -11.95 3.92 7.71
C VAL A 132 -13.31 4.19 7.10
N ARG A 133 -14.01 3.18 6.59
CA ARG A 133 -15.32 3.35 5.95
C ARG A 133 -16.37 3.91 6.89
N GLU A 134 -16.37 3.46 8.14
CA GLU A 134 -17.30 3.93 9.18
C GLU A 134 -17.05 5.38 9.62
N LYS A 135 -15.81 5.75 9.80
CA LYS A 135 -15.42 7.03 10.41
C LYS A 135 -14.99 8.09 9.41
N LEU A 136 -14.55 7.68 8.23
CA LEU A 136 -14.00 8.52 7.17
C LEU A 136 -14.61 8.15 5.80
N PRO A 137 -15.94 8.25 5.62
CA PRO A 137 -16.64 7.72 4.44
C PRO A 137 -16.22 8.38 3.11
N ASN A 138 -15.54 9.52 3.16
CA ASN A 138 -15.04 10.22 1.97
C ASN A 138 -13.65 9.75 1.52
N LYS A 139 -13.06 8.76 2.18
CA LYS A 139 -11.77 8.18 1.81
C LYS A 139 -11.98 6.97 0.92
N LEU A 140 -11.07 6.79 -0.04
CA LEU A 140 -11.06 5.60 -0.86
C LEU A 140 -10.11 4.56 -0.29
N THR A 141 -10.59 3.33 -0.23
CA THR A 141 -9.80 2.16 0.17
C THR A 141 -9.50 1.28 -1.03
N VAL A 142 -8.22 0.95 -1.21
CA VAL A 142 -7.72 0.10 -2.29
C VAL A 142 -7.02 -1.09 -1.68
N ILE A 143 -7.32 -2.30 -2.13
CA ILE A 143 -6.57 -3.50 -1.78
C ILE A 143 -5.81 -4.04 -2.98
N GLY A 144 -4.58 -4.45 -2.78
CA GLY A 144 -3.71 -5.09 -3.77
C GLY A 144 -2.73 -6.05 -3.08
N GLY A 145 -1.69 -6.42 -3.79
CA GLY A 145 -0.67 -7.35 -3.30
C GLY A 145 -0.93 -8.81 -3.70
N SER A 146 -0.13 -9.73 -3.14
CA SER A 146 -0.16 -11.14 -3.56
C SER A 146 -1.51 -11.83 -3.30
N HIS A 147 -2.22 -11.46 -2.22
CA HIS A 147 -3.56 -12.00 -1.99
C HIS A 147 -4.54 -11.60 -3.09
N ALA A 148 -4.61 -10.31 -3.41
CA ALA A 148 -5.50 -9.81 -4.46
C ALA A 148 -5.18 -10.39 -5.84
N ASN A 149 -3.90 -10.62 -6.14
CA ASN A 149 -3.51 -11.25 -7.41
C ASN A 149 -4.00 -12.69 -7.55
N VAL A 150 -4.08 -13.44 -6.45
CA VAL A 150 -4.55 -14.84 -6.47
C VAL A 150 -6.06 -14.94 -6.33
N ALA A 151 -6.68 -14.13 -5.48
CA ALA A 151 -8.07 -14.24 -5.04
C ALA A 151 -8.88 -12.94 -5.28
N GLY A 152 -8.53 -12.13 -6.29
CA GLY A 152 -9.17 -10.83 -6.51
C GLY A 152 -10.68 -10.90 -6.70
N ASN A 153 -11.17 -11.89 -7.45
CA ASN A 153 -12.62 -12.08 -7.68
C ASN A 153 -13.36 -12.50 -6.41
N GLU A 154 -12.77 -13.40 -5.62
CA GLU A 154 -13.33 -13.83 -4.32
C GLU A 154 -13.26 -12.67 -3.33
N THR A 155 -12.13 -11.97 -3.29
CA THR A 155 -11.97 -10.78 -2.45
C THR A 155 -13.02 -9.73 -2.76
N ALA A 156 -13.36 -9.51 -4.04
CA ALA A 156 -14.41 -8.57 -4.44
C ALA A 156 -15.81 -8.98 -3.97
N LYS A 157 -16.09 -10.27 -3.87
CA LYS A 157 -17.39 -10.79 -3.41
C LYS A 157 -17.52 -10.80 -1.90
N ASP A 158 -16.42 -11.14 -1.21
CA ASP A 158 -16.44 -11.45 0.22
C ASP A 158 -16.11 -10.23 1.09
N TYR A 159 -15.46 -9.21 0.50
CA TYR A 159 -14.97 -8.02 1.22
C TYR A 159 -15.42 -6.73 0.53
N ASP A 160 -16.68 -6.37 0.72
CA ASP A 160 -17.31 -5.15 0.19
C ASP A 160 -16.76 -3.85 0.82
N VAL A 161 -15.86 -3.99 1.78
CA VAL A 161 -15.24 -2.89 2.51
C VAL A 161 -14.19 -2.13 1.68
N PHE A 162 -13.67 -2.74 0.63
CA PHE A 162 -12.72 -2.10 -0.26
C PHE A 162 -13.43 -1.52 -1.48
N ASP A 163 -13.12 -0.25 -1.81
CA ASP A 163 -13.72 0.43 -2.96
C ASP A 163 -13.10 -0.03 -4.29
N ILE A 164 -11.81 -0.42 -4.25
CA ILE A 164 -11.06 -0.87 -5.43
C ILE A 164 -10.22 -2.09 -5.05
N ILE A 165 -10.26 -3.09 -5.93
CA ILE A 165 -9.37 -4.25 -5.84
C ILE A 165 -8.43 -4.23 -7.04
N ALA A 166 -7.13 -4.08 -6.77
CA ALA A 166 -6.08 -4.06 -7.77
C ALA A 166 -5.45 -5.45 -7.90
N TYR A 167 -5.71 -6.14 -9.00
CA TYR A 167 -5.16 -7.46 -9.30
C TYR A 167 -4.92 -7.64 -10.80
N GLY A 168 -4.13 -8.65 -11.15
CA GLY A 168 -3.74 -8.94 -12.52
C GLY A 168 -2.45 -8.23 -12.90
N LEU A 169 -1.49 -9.03 -13.37
CA LEU A 169 -0.26 -8.60 -14.01
C LEU A 169 -0.30 -9.15 -15.43
N ASP A 170 -1.02 -8.49 -16.33
CA ASP A 170 -0.94 -8.77 -17.76
C ASP A 170 -0.26 -7.60 -18.48
#